data_f73bae72a7d1cb82ebb8b8f177bd19d0
#
_entry.id   f73bae72a7d1cb82ebb8b8f177bd19d0
#
_cell.length_a   1.000
_cell.length_b   1.000
_cell.length_c   1.000
_cell.angle_alpha   90.00
_cell.angle_beta   90.00
_cell.angle_gamma   90.00
#
_symmetry.space_group_name_H-M   'P 1'
#
loop_
_entity.id
_entity.type
_entity.pdbx_description
1 polymer ?
#
loop_
_entity_poly.entity_id
_entity_poly.type
_entity_poly.pdbx_seq_one_letter_code
_entity_poly.pdbx_strand_id
1 'polypeptide(L)'
;MSAISSLRMHYRLFGVPGILKRATAGIKGGYPELLAKLPNRQGAVYVRIHTTDVLVFEHVFVGGGYDFPLEFRPKVIVDIGANIGLASVLFATRYPDARIISIEPEPSNFAVLAMNAKLFPQIEPVHAAVSNQSDVAYIDPEIPYGHCGVQISRKPENGVSVRCLTVSDLIDGFNLPRIDIMKIDAEGAECEILENASAWMDNVKLICAELHERFRPGCHEAFARATVGFLRGWRYDELCCADRTVAEV
;
A
#
# COMPACT_ATOMS: atom_id res chain seq x y z
N MET A 1 -19.05 0.70 12.30
CA MET A 1 -18.56 1.35 13.57
C MET A 1 -19.58 2.35 14.06
N SER A 2 -19.88 2.40 15.36
CA SER A 2 -20.76 3.44 15.91
C SER A 2 -20.08 4.82 15.88
N ALA A 3 -20.87 5.92 15.83
CA ALA A 3 -20.32 7.29 15.85
C ALA A 3 -19.44 7.54 17.09
N ILE A 4 -19.78 6.95 18.23
CA ILE A 4 -19.02 7.07 19.49
C ILE A 4 -17.66 6.35 19.39
N SER A 5 -17.60 5.15 18.81
CA SER A 5 -16.35 4.42 18.64
C SER A 5 -15.41 5.15 17.67
N SER A 6 -15.94 5.69 16.58
CA SER A 6 -15.20 6.51 15.64
C SER A 6 -14.65 7.79 16.26
N LEU A 7 -15.43 8.48 17.12
CA LEU A 7 -14.99 9.70 17.81
C LEU A 7 -13.87 9.39 18.82
N ARG A 8 -14.00 8.29 19.58
CA ARG A 8 -12.97 7.84 20.52
C ARG A 8 -11.65 7.51 19.80
N MET A 9 -11.73 6.86 18.65
CA MET A 9 -10.56 6.55 17.82
C MET A 9 -9.86 7.84 17.36
N HIS A 10 -10.62 8.80 16.81
CA HIS A 10 -10.05 10.11 16.40
C HIS A 10 -9.38 10.85 17.55
N TYR A 11 -9.99 10.84 18.74
CA TYR A 11 -9.39 11.44 19.93
C TYR A 11 -8.10 10.74 20.33
N ARG A 12 -8.09 9.40 20.35
CA ARG A 12 -6.91 8.59 20.69
C ARG A 12 -5.74 8.84 19.73
N LEU A 13 -6.02 8.94 18.43
CA LEU A 13 -5.00 9.06 17.39
C LEU A 13 -4.53 10.51 17.18
N PHE A 14 -5.43 11.48 17.26
CA PHE A 14 -5.17 12.85 16.82
C PHE A 14 -5.48 13.91 17.88
N GLY A 15 -5.95 13.52 19.07
CA GLY A 15 -6.25 14.44 20.17
C GLY A 15 -7.38 15.44 19.85
N VAL A 16 -7.40 16.54 20.61
CA VAL A 16 -8.38 17.63 20.44
C VAL A 16 -8.36 18.25 19.03
N PRO A 17 -7.19 18.52 18.39
CA PRO A 17 -7.16 19.06 17.03
C PRO A 17 -7.88 18.18 16.00
N GLY A 18 -7.74 16.86 16.13
CA GLY A 18 -8.44 15.90 15.24
C GLY A 18 -9.96 15.94 15.40
N ILE A 19 -10.44 16.07 16.65
CA ILE A 19 -11.88 16.21 16.95
C ILE A 19 -12.42 17.53 16.37
N LEU A 20 -11.73 18.64 16.58
CA LEU A 20 -12.16 19.94 16.06
C LEU A 20 -12.20 19.95 14.53
N LYS A 21 -11.18 19.40 13.89
CA LYS A 21 -11.12 19.34 12.43
C LYS A 21 -12.21 18.43 11.86
N ARG A 22 -12.52 17.29 12.54
CA ARG A 22 -13.63 16.42 12.20
C ARG A 22 -14.98 17.16 12.28
N ALA A 23 -15.22 17.93 13.34
CA ALA A 23 -16.46 18.68 13.53
C ALA A 23 -16.63 19.77 12.47
N THR A 24 -15.57 20.51 12.13
CA THR A 24 -15.60 21.56 11.11
C THR A 24 -15.71 21.03 9.68
N ALA A 25 -15.18 19.85 9.41
CA ALA A 25 -15.31 19.18 8.11
C ALA A 25 -16.77 18.84 7.78
N GLY A 26 -17.54 18.38 8.76
CA GLY A 26 -18.96 18.10 8.59
C GLY A 26 -19.80 19.32 8.21
N ILE A 27 -19.31 20.54 8.53
CA ILE A 27 -19.99 21.80 8.19
C ILE A 27 -19.61 22.30 6.79
N LYS A 28 -18.34 22.12 6.39
CA LYS A 28 -17.81 22.68 5.13
C LYS A 28 -17.91 21.74 3.93
N GLY A 29 -18.22 20.48 4.16
CA GLY A 29 -18.11 19.42 3.14
C GLY A 29 -16.65 19.12 2.77
N GLY A 30 -16.41 17.94 2.21
CA GLY A 30 -15.07 17.50 1.78
C GLY A 30 -14.33 16.64 2.81
N TYR A 31 -13.10 16.28 2.47
CA TYR A 31 -12.23 15.38 3.24
C TYR A 31 -10.92 16.08 3.61
N PRO A 32 -10.93 16.92 4.67
CA PRO A 32 -9.76 17.70 5.03
C PRO A 32 -8.65 16.82 5.52
N GLU A 33 -7.43 17.08 5.06
CA GLU A 33 -6.24 16.42 5.55
C GLU A 33 -5.85 16.95 6.95
N LEU A 34 -5.39 16.02 7.77
CA LEU A 34 -4.78 16.28 9.06
C LEU A 34 -3.32 15.82 9.00
N LEU A 35 -2.41 16.66 9.44
CA LEU A 35 -1.02 16.26 9.69
C LEU A 35 -0.96 15.53 11.04
N ALA A 36 -0.94 14.20 10.99
CA ALA A 36 -0.95 13.31 12.14
C ALA A 36 0.48 12.93 12.54
N LYS A 37 0.83 13.05 13.83
CA LYS A 37 2.11 12.56 14.35
C LYS A 37 2.13 11.04 14.33
N LEU A 38 3.28 10.46 13.98
CA LEU A 38 3.49 9.03 14.02
C LEU A 38 3.59 8.54 15.48
N PRO A 39 2.83 7.50 15.89
CA PRO A 39 2.96 6.94 17.24
C PRO A 39 4.34 6.31 17.45
N ASN A 40 5.03 6.70 18.53
CA ASN A 40 6.33 6.15 18.94
C ASN A 40 7.46 6.25 17.88
N ARG A 41 7.30 7.12 16.87
CA ARG A 41 8.27 7.35 15.78
C ARG A 41 8.43 8.84 15.53
N GLN A 42 9.53 9.23 14.92
CA GLN A 42 9.70 10.60 14.44
C GLN A 42 8.93 10.82 13.13
N GLY A 43 8.35 12.01 12.97
CA GLY A 43 7.65 12.40 11.77
C GLY A 43 6.15 12.53 11.93
N ALA A 44 5.52 12.87 10.83
CA ALA A 44 4.07 13.02 10.70
C ALA A 44 3.65 12.67 9.29
N VAL A 45 2.36 12.38 9.10
CA VAL A 45 1.74 12.06 7.80
C VAL A 45 0.45 12.81 7.62
N TYR A 46 0.10 13.11 6.37
CA TYR A 46 -1.23 13.58 6.02
C TYR A 46 -2.21 12.41 5.96
N VAL A 47 -3.35 12.59 6.63
CA VAL A 47 -4.46 11.63 6.70
C VAL A 47 -5.76 12.39 6.46
N ARG A 48 -6.62 11.92 5.60
CA ARG A 48 -7.93 12.52 5.36
C ARG A 48 -8.92 12.08 6.44
N ILE A 49 -9.65 13.05 6.99
CA ILE A 49 -10.70 12.79 7.98
C ILE A 49 -12.01 12.45 7.25
N HIS A 50 -12.82 11.58 7.81
CA HIS A 50 -14.07 11.03 7.24
C HIS A 50 -13.87 10.05 6.06
N THR A 51 -12.65 9.52 5.91
CA THR A 51 -12.34 8.45 4.97
C THR A 51 -11.88 7.20 5.71
N THR A 52 -11.54 6.16 4.97
CA THR A 52 -10.92 4.95 5.51
C THR A 52 -9.47 5.14 5.95
N ASP A 53 -8.82 6.26 5.59
CA ASP A 53 -7.42 6.56 5.93
C ASP A 53 -7.14 6.43 7.43
N VAL A 54 -8.10 6.83 8.27
CA VAL A 54 -7.96 6.75 9.73
C VAL A 54 -7.90 5.30 10.21
N LEU A 55 -8.63 4.39 9.57
CA LEU A 55 -8.59 2.96 9.86
C LEU A 55 -7.26 2.35 9.43
N VAL A 56 -6.81 2.71 8.23
CA VAL A 56 -5.51 2.26 7.69
C VAL A 56 -4.38 2.81 8.56
N PHE A 57 -4.46 4.07 9.03
CA PHE A 57 -3.49 4.62 9.97
C PHE A 57 -3.44 3.84 11.29
N GLU A 58 -4.61 3.49 11.86
CA GLU A 58 -4.67 2.67 13.08
C GLU A 58 -4.06 1.29 12.84
N HIS A 59 -4.44 0.63 11.74
CA HIS A 59 -3.91 -0.69 11.36
C HIS A 59 -2.38 -0.67 11.23
N VAL A 60 -1.82 0.26 10.46
CA VAL A 60 -0.40 0.32 10.15
C VAL A 60 0.45 0.71 11.37
N PHE A 61 0.07 1.77 12.11
CA PHE A 61 0.94 2.36 13.13
C PHE A 61 0.61 1.95 14.56
N VAL A 62 -0.58 1.43 14.81
CA VAL A 62 -1.02 1.01 16.16
C VAL A 62 -1.23 -0.50 16.21
N GLY A 63 -1.84 -1.07 15.18
CA GLY A 63 -2.04 -2.52 15.03
C GLY A 63 -0.80 -3.29 14.60
N GLY A 64 0.16 -2.62 13.96
CA GLY A 64 1.41 -3.25 13.51
C GLY A 64 1.26 -4.07 12.24
N GLY A 65 0.30 -3.75 11.35
CA GLY A 65 -0.06 -4.55 10.18
C GLY A 65 1.09 -4.93 9.23
N TYR A 66 2.19 -4.16 9.23
CA TYR A 66 3.40 -4.45 8.43
C TYR A 66 4.67 -4.52 9.29
N ASP A 67 4.55 -4.71 10.61
CA ASP A 67 5.70 -4.71 11.53
C ASP A 67 6.29 -6.11 11.75
N PHE A 68 6.25 -6.96 10.71
CA PHE A 68 6.84 -8.30 10.77
C PHE A 68 8.37 -8.23 10.92
N PRO A 69 8.98 -9.21 11.64
CA PRO A 69 10.42 -9.23 11.85
C PRO A 69 11.17 -9.57 10.56
N LEU A 70 12.28 -8.88 10.31
CA LEU A 70 13.22 -9.18 9.22
C LEU A 70 14.59 -9.54 9.78
N GLU A 71 15.24 -10.53 9.18
CA GLU A 71 16.62 -10.92 9.47
C GLU A 71 17.65 -10.16 8.62
N PHE A 72 17.20 -9.18 7.84
CA PHE A 72 18.05 -8.37 6.98
C PHE A 72 17.58 -6.91 6.97
N ARG A 73 18.43 -6.00 6.50
CA ARG A 73 18.08 -4.59 6.28
C ARG A 73 17.77 -4.37 4.79
N PRO A 74 16.52 -4.08 4.42
CA PRO A 74 16.15 -3.84 3.04
C PRO A 74 16.76 -2.51 2.54
N LYS A 75 17.15 -2.48 1.26
CA LYS A 75 17.64 -1.30 0.55
C LYS A 75 16.69 -0.86 -0.56
N VAL A 76 15.92 -1.79 -1.12
CA VAL A 76 14.92 -1.52 -2.15
C VAL A 76 13.60 -2.15 -1.73
N ILE A 77 12.56 -1.32 -1.65
CA ILE A 77 11.20 -1.74 -1.30
C ILE A 77 10.27 -1.26 -2.42
N VAL A 78 9.39 -2.14 -2.86
CA VAL A 78 8.31 -1.82 -3.81
C VAL A 78 6.98 -2.04 -3.09
N ASP A 79 6.17 -0.99 -3.02
CA ASP A 79 4.84 -0.97 -2.38
C ASP A 79 3.77 -0.79 -3.46
N ILE A 80 3.16 -1.89 -3.90
CA ILE A 80 2.08 -1.91 -4.89
C ILE A 80 0.75 -1.81 -4.15
N GLY A 81 -0.10 -0.84 -4.57
CA GLY A 81 -1.31 -0.48 -3.85
C GLY A 81 -0.97 0.33 -2.59
N ALA A 82 -0.17 1.37 -2.77
CA ALA A 82 0.36 2.16 -1.64
C ALA A 82 -0.71 3.00 -0.92
N ASN A 83 -1.90 3.17 -1.50
CA ASN A 83 -2.96 4.03 -1.00
C ASN A 83 -2.39 5.45 -0.71
N ILE A 84 -2.60 6.01 0.46
CA ILE A 84 -1.99 7.29 0.86
C ILE A 84 -0.54 7.17 1.36
N GLY A 85 0.10 5.99 1.21
CA GLY A 85 1.51 5.76 1.51
C GLY A 85 1.84 5.42 2.95
N LEU A 86 0.89 4.94 3.77
CA LEU A 86 1.13 4.69 5.19
C LEU A 86 2.09 3.51 5.43
N ALA A 87 1.99 2.43 4.65
CA ALA A 87 2.94 1.32 4.70
C ALA A 87 4.33 1.77 4.24
N SER A 88 4.41 2.54 3.16
CA SER A 88 5.66 3.15 2.67
C SER A 88 6.32 4.03 3.74
N VAL A 89 5.55 4.85 4.46
CA VAL A 89 6.07 5.69 5.57
C VAL A 89 6.54 4.84 6.74
N LEU A 90 5.82 3.75 7.08
CA LEU A 90 6.28 2.81 8.09
C LEU A 90 7.65 2.23 7.70
N PHE A 91 7.81 1.77 6.47
CA PHE A 91 9.09 1.27 5.96
C PHE A 91 10.17 2.36 5.95
N ALA A 92 9.86 3.58 5.51
CA ALA A 92 10.79 4.71 5.51
C ALA A 92 11.31 5.05 6.91
N THR A 93 10.45 5.01 7.93
CA THR A 93 10.85 5.26 9.32
C THR A 93 11.64 4.11 9.93
N ARG A 94 11.39 2.88 9.50
CA ARG A 94 12.06 1.68 9.99
C ARG A 94 13.40 1.43 9.29
N TYR A 95 13.47 1.77 8.01
CA TYR A 95 14.62 1.55 7.14
C TYR A 95 15.01 2.86 6.43
N PRO A 96 15.63 3.81 7.15
CA PRO A 96 15.87 5.16 6.64
C PRO A 96 16.79 5.22 5.40
N ASP A 97 17.57 4.17 5.16
CA ASP A 97 18.46 4.05 3.99
C ASP A 97 17.80 3.30 2.81
N ALA A 98 16.55 2.87 2.94
CA ALA A 98 15.87 2.14 1.87
C ALA A 98 15.28 3.11 0.85
N ARG A 99 15.43 2.79 -0.43
CA ARG A 99 14.68 3.38 -1.53
C ARG A 99 13.32 2.70 -1.63
N ILE A 100 12.24 3.47 -1.68
CA ILE A 100 10.87 2.93 -1.64
C ILE A 100 10.10 3.43 -2.86
N ILE A 101 9.70 2.53 -3.74
CA ILE A 101 8.86 2.84 -4.90
C ILE A 101 7.41 2.54 -4.50
N SER A 102 6.56 3.55 -4.48
CA SER A 102 5.18 3.46 -3.99
C SER A 102 4.19 3.72 -5.11
N ILE A 103 3.44 2.70 -5.50
CA ILE A 103 2.57 2.72 -6.67
C ILE A 103 1.12 2.76 -6.23
N GLU A 104 0.38 3.76 -6.70
CA GLU A 104 -1.03 3.95 -6.39
C GLU A 104 -1.81 4.43 -7.62
N PRO A 105 -2.86 3.72 -8.04
CA PRO A 105 -3.64 4.07 -9.21
C PRO A 105 -4.70 5.16 -8.97
N GLU A 106 -5.32 5.24 -7.78
CA GLU A 106 -6.45 6.14 -7.54
C GLU A 106 -5.95 7.58 -7.36
N PRO A 107 -6.44 8.55 -8.17
CA PRO A 107 -5.88 9.91 -8.20
C PRO A 107 -5.92 10.63 -6.85
N SER A 108 -7.00 10.46 -6.05
CA SER A 108 -7.11 11.15 -4.77
C SER A 108 -6.22 10.54 -3.68
N ASN A 109 -6.02 9.22 -3.70
CA ASN A 109 -5.07 8.52 -2.85
C ASN A 109 -3.63 8.92 -3.24
N PHE A 110 -3.34 8.88 -4.54
CA PHE A 110 -2.04 9.30 -5.06
C PHE A 110 -1.69 10.75 -4.69
N ALA A 111 -2.65 11.67 -4.71
CA ALA A 111 -2.42 13.06 -4.29
C ALA A 111 -1.91 13.13 -2.85
N VAL A 112 -2.50 12.36 -1.93
CA VAL A 112 -2.08 12.31 -0.52
C VAL A 112 -0.77 11.53 -0.37
N LEU A 113 -0.56 10.43 -1.10
CA LEU A 113 0.72 9.73 -1.18
C LEU A 113 1.85 10.69 -1.57
N ALA A 114 1.64 11.51 -2.61
CA ALA A 114 2.63 12.50 -3.05
C ALA A 114 2.90 13.59 -1.99
N MET A 115 1.90 13.96 -1.18
CA MET A 115 2.10 14.85 -0.03
C MET A 115 2.95 14.16 1.05
N ASN A 116 2.68 12.92 1.36
CA ASN A 116 3.42 12.14 2.34
C ASN A 116 4.86 11.86 1.88
N ALA A 117 5.08 11.54 0.61
CA ALA A 117 6.41 11.34 0.04
C ALA A 117 7.31 12.59 0.17
N LYS A 118 6.76 13.80 0.12
CA LYS A 118 7.54 15.04 0.36
C LYS A 118 8.13 15.14 1.78
N LEU A 119 7.54 14.41 2.73
CA LEU A 119 8.02 14.37 4.12
C LEU A 119 9.05 13.26 4.34
N PHE A 120 9.16 12.32 3.41
CA PHE A 120 10.04 11.14 3.47
C PHE A 120 10.78 10.98 2.12
N PRO A 121 11.97 11.60 1.96
CA PRO A 121 12.67 11.70 0.66
C PRO A 121 13.02 10.36 0.01
N GLN A 122 13.03 9.24 0.78
CA GLN A 122 13.28 7.90 0.27
C GLN A 122 12.07 7.29 -0.45
N ILE A 123 10.88 7.92 -0.39
CA ILE A 123 9.66 7.46 -1.05
C ILE A 123 9.55 8.13 -2.43
N GLU A 124 9.50 7.32 -3.47
CA GLU A 124 9.26 7.72 -4.86
C GLU A 124 7.83 7.33 -5.25
N PRO A 125 6.87 8.28 -5.29
CA PRO A 125 5.48 7.99 -5.62
C PRO A 125 5.29 7.84 -7.13
N VAL A 126 4.51 6.83 -7.54
CA VAL A 126 4.21 6.51 -8.93
C VAL A 126 2.71 6.43 -9.14
N HIS A 127 2.14 7.30 -9.99
CA HIS A 127 0.72 7.25 -10.33
C HIS A 127 0.49 6.24 -11.45
N ALA A 128 0.19 5.01 -11.09
CA ALA A 128 -0.06 3.91 -12.00
C ALA A 128 -0.82 2.78 -11.30
N ALA A 129 -1.49 1.95 -12.07
CA ALA A 129 -1.90 0.60 -11.68
C ALA A 129 -0.77 -0.39 -11.98
N VAL A 130 -0.81 -1.57 -11.35
CA VAL A 130 0.09 -2.70 -11.68
C VAL A 130 -0.76 -3.92 -12.04
N SER A 131 -0.38 -4.62 -13.12
CA SER A 131 -1.04 -5.83 -13.59
C SER A 131 -0.07 -6.67 -14.44
N ASN A 132 -0.61 -7.66 -15.16
CA ASN A 132 0.17 -8.52 -16.06
C ASN A 132 0.47 -7.89 -17.44
N GLN A 133 -0.09 -6.72 -17.75
CA GLN A 133 0.06 -6.05 -19.05
C GLN A 133 0.25 -4.54 -18.89
N SER A 134 1.13 -3.97 -19.71
CA SER A 134 1.36 -2.52 -19.78
C SER A 134 0.41 -1.90 -20.78
N ASP A 135 -0.63 -1.25 -20.27
CA ASP A 135 -1.65 -0.58 -21.07
C ASP A 135 -2.38 0.51 -20.26
N VAL A 136 -3.69 0.63 -20.46
CA VAL A 136 -4.57 1.53 -19.71
C VAL A 136 -5.56 0.70 -18.89
N ALA A 137 -5.62 0.99 -17.61
CA ALA A 137 -6.68 0.52 -16.72
C ALA A 137 -7.66 1.68 -16.41
N TYR A 138 -8.80 1.36 -15.82
CA TYR A 138 -9.84 2.31 -15.47
C TYR A 138 -10.26 2.11 -14.03
N ILE A 139 -10.50 3.21 -13.33
CA ILE A 139 -10.98 3.26 -11.96
C ILE A 139 -12.39 3.83 -11.97
N ASP A 140 -13.33 3.19 -11.29
CA ASP A 140 -14.70 3.66 -11.18
C ASP A 140 -14.73 5.02 -10.44
N PRO A 141 -15.24 6.09 -11.08
CA PRO A 141 -15.32 7.41 -10.45
C PRO A 141 -16.38 7.48 -9.33
N GLU A 142 -17.27 6.50 -9.24
CA GLU A 142 -18.29 6.45 -8.17
C GLU A 142 -17.74 5.89 -6.86
N ILE A 143 -16.48 5.41 -6.85
CA ILE A 143 -15.81 5.02 -5.61
C ILE A 143 -15.66 6.24 -4.70
N PRO A 144 -16.14 6.19 -3.45
CA PRO A 144 -16.04 7.30 -2.53
C PRO A 144 -14.59 7.76 -2.36
N TYR A 145 -14.36 9.07 -2.41
CA TYR A 145 -13.05 9.68 -2.22
C TYR A 145 -12.36 9.15 -0.96
N GLY A 146 -11.08 8.76 -1.07
CA GLY A 146 -10.31 8.24 0.04
C GLY A 146 -10.74 6.87 0.54
N HIS A 147 -11.22 6.01 -0.34
CA HIS A 147 -11.60 4.65 -0.01
C HIS A 147 -10.42 3.68 -0.16
N CYS A 148 -10.24 2.75 0.79
CA CYS A 148 -9.50 1.52 0.54
C CYS A 148 -10.41 0.58 -0.28
N GLY A 149 -9.84 -0.36 -1.04
CA GLY A 149 -10.64 -1.28 -1.85
C GLY A 149 -10.91 -0.79 -3.27
N VAL A 150 -10.05 0.06 -3.81
CA VAL A 150 -10.16 0.56 -5.18
C VAL A 150 -9.69 -0.50 -6.16
N GLN A 151 -10.62 -1.03 -6.96
CA GLN A 151 -10.34 -2.01 -7.99
C GLN A 151 -10.08 -1.36 -9.34
N ILE A 152 -9.22 -1.96 -10.15
CA ILE A 152 -9.03 -1.58 -11.54
C ILE A 152 -9.89 -2.45 -12.47
N SER A 153 -10.33 -1.84 -13.58
CA SER A 153 -11.08 -2.50 -14.66
C SER A 153 -10.38 -2.30 -16.00
N ARG A 154 -10.61 -3.21 -16.94
CA ARG A 154 -10.22 -3.07 -18.34
C ARG A 154 -11.31 -2.45 -19.21
N LYS A 155 -12.47 -2.14 -18.62
CA LYS A 155 -13.63 -1.59 -19.33
C LYS A 155 -13.66 -0.07 -19.19
N PRO A 156 -13.67 0.69 -20.31
CA PRO A 156 -13.62 2.16 -20.29
C PRO A 156 -14.94 2.85 -19.94
N GLU A 157 -16.04 2.09 -19.81
CA GLU A 157 -17.40 2.60 -19.95
C GLU A 157 -17.77 3.68 -18.93
N ASN A 158 -17.10 3.76 -17.75
CA ASN A 158 -17.36 4.80 -16.76
C ASN A 158 -16.14 5.16 -15.90
N GLY A 159 -14.94 4.80 -16.34
CA GLY A 159 -13.76 4.90 -15.48
C GLY A 159 -12.85 6.10 -15.79
N VAL A 160 -12.16 6.57 -14.76
CA VAL A 160 -11.00 7.45 -14.94
C VAL A 160 -9.83 6.58 -15.39
N SER A 161 -9.24 6.91 -16.54
CA SER A 161 -8.10 6.16 -17.08
C SER A 161 -6.86 6.35 -16.23
N VAL A 162 -6.12 5.27 -16.00
CA VAL A 162 -4.83 5.27 -15.33
C VAL A 162 -3.86 4.40 -16.12
N ARG A 163 -2.59 4.84 -16.19
CA ARG A 163 -1.52 4.04 -16.77
C ARG A 163 -1.36 2.75 -15.99
N CYS A 164 -1.24 1.62 -16.70
CA CYS A 164 -0.96 0.33 -16.12
C CYS A 164 0.46 -0.13 -16.48
N LEU A 165 1.18 -0.63 -15.51
CA LEU A 165 2.55 -1.13 -15.62
C LEU A 165 2.59 -2.61 -15.23
N THR A 166 3.56 -3.33 -15.78
CA THR A 166 3.96 -4.63 -15.23
C THR A 166 5.04 -4.47 -14.16
N VAL A 167 5.28 -5.50 -13.36
CA VAL A 167 6.41 -5.51 -12.42
C VAL A 167 7.74 -5.41 -13.19
N SER A 168 7.84 -6.01 -14.38
CA SER A 168 9.03 -5.87 -15.22
C SER A 168 9.27 -4.43 -15.67
N ASP A 169 8.21 -3.68 -16.03
CA ASP A 169 8.36 -2.25 -16.35
C ASP A 169 8.85 -1.43 -15.15
N LEU A 170 8.43 -1.78 -13.93
CA LEU A 170 8.93 -1.14 -12.71
C LEU A 170 10.42 -1.45 -12.50
N ILE A 171 10.83 -2.71 -12.68
CA ILE A 171 12.22 -3.14 -12.55
C ILE A 171 13.10 -2.37 -13.54
N ASP A 172 12.72 -2.34 -14.79
CA ASP A 172 13.48 -1.68 -15.85
C ASP A 172 13.45 -0.14 -15.70
N GLY A 173 12.27 0.43 -15.51
CA GLY A 173 12.07 1.88 -15.43
C GLY A 173 12.73 2.54 -14.22
N PHE A 174 12.80 1.84 -13.09
CA PHE A 174 13.44 2.33 -11.87
C PHE A 174 14.85 1.74 -11.64
N ASN A 175 15.33 0.90 -12.57
CA ASN A 175 16.65 0.28 -12.50
C ASN A 175 16.82 -0.54 -11.19
N LEU A 176 15.91 -1.50 -10.97
CA LEU A 176 15.83 -2.31 -9.76
C LEU A 176 16.38 -3.72 -10.00
N PRO A 177 17.69 -3.96 -9.96
CA PRO A 177 18.26 -5.29 -10.18
C PRO A 177 17.87 -6.28 -9.08
N ARG A 178 17.43 -5.75 -7.92
CA ARG A 178 16.96 -6.52 -6.77
C ARG A 178 15.90 -5.72 -6.03
N ILE A 179 14.90 -6.42 -5.52
CA ILE A 179 13.86 -5.92 -4.63
C ILE A 179 13.95 -6.69 -3.32
N ASP A 180 14.28 -6.00 -2.23
CA ASP A 180 14.42 -6.65 -0.92
C ASP A 180 13.06 -6.96 -0.30
N ILE A 181 12.07 -6.06 -0.47
CA ILE A 181 10.69 -6.29 -0.07
C ILE A 181 9.77 -5.87 -1.22
N MET A 182 8.89 -6.76 -1.63
CA MET A 182 7.73 -6.45 -2.48
C MET A 182 6.46 -6.62 -1.66
N LYS A 183 5.74 -5.52 -1.41
CA LYS A 183 4.38 -5.55 -0.86
C LYS A 183 3.41 -5.45 -2.03
N ILE A 184 2.37 -6.30 -2.02
CA ILE A 184 1.26 -6.27 -2.98
C ILE A 184 -0.04 -6.24 -2.20
N ASP A 185 -0.85 -5.22 -2.46
CA ASP A 185 -2.18 -5.03 -1.89
C ASP A 185 -2.99 -4.23 -2.93
N ALA A 186 -3.45 -4.93 -3.95
CA ALA A 186 -3.97 -4.35 -5.19
C ALA A 186 -5.46 -4.66 -5.42
N GLU A 187 -6.18 -4.99 -4.34
CA GLU A 187 -7.64 -5.12 -4.26
C GLU A 187 -8.25 -5.98 -5.39
N GLY A 188 -7.62 -7.14 -5.62
CA GLY A 188 -8.05 -8.14 -6.60
C GLY A 188 -7.20 -8.21 -7.88
N ALA A 189 -6.22 -7.33 -8.07
CA ALA A 189 -5.25 -7.45 -9.16
C ALA A 189 -4.07 -8.39 -8.84
N GLU A 190 -3.96 -8.88 -7.59
CA GLU A 190 -2.84 -9.73 -7.13
C GLU A 190 -2.67 -10.96 -8.02
N CYS A 191 -3.78 -11.60 -8.40
CA CYS A 191 -3.76 -12.79 -9.26
C CYS A 191 -3.13 -12.47 -10.62
N GLU A 192 -3.52 -11.35 -11.26
CA GLU A 192 -2.95 -10.91 -12.54
C GLU A 192 -1.46 -10.55 -12.41
N ILE A 193 -1.08 -9.83 -11.36
CA ILE A 193 0.31 -9.45 -11.09
C ILE A 193 1.18 -10.72 -10.98
N LEU A 194 0.67 -11.76 -10.29
CA LEU A 194 1.39 -12.99 -10.03
C LEU A 194 1.39 -13.99 -11.21
N GLU A 195 0.51 -13.83 -12.21
CA GLU A 195 0.49 -14.68 -13.41
C GLU A 195 1.83 -14.71 -14.15
N ASN A 196 2.50 -13.56 -14.24
CA ASN A 196 3.80 -13.42 -14.92
C ASN A 196 4.99 -13.38 -13.95
N ALA A 197 4.83 -13.89 -12.74
CA ALA A 197 5.85 -13.82 -11.69
C ALA A 197 7.19 -14.44 -12.09
N SER A 198 7.21 -15.48 -12.92
CA SER A 198 8.45 -16.10 -13.40
C SER A 198 9.40 -15.14 -14.12
N ALA A 199 8.89 -14.03 -14.67
CA ALA A 199 9.70 -13.06 -15.37
C ALA A 199 10.50 -12.13 -14.41
N TRP A 200 10.07 -11.99 -13.15
CA TRP A 200 10.63 -10.99 -12.23
C TRP A 200 10.84 -11.51 -10.79
N MET A 201 10.27 -12.64 -10.42
CA MET A 201 10.31 -13.14 -9.03
C MET A 201 11.74 -13.44 -8.55
N ASP A 202 12.66 -13.77 -9.45
CA ASP A 202 14.06 -13.99 -9.07
C ASP A 202 14.77 -12.72 -8.59
N ASN A 203 14.24 -11.55 -8.93
CA ASN A 203 14.71 -10.26 -8.40
C ASN A 203 14.21 -9.98 -6.98
N VAL A 204 13.23 -10.75 -6.47
CA VAL A 204 12.55 -10.48 -5.20
C VAL A 204 13.10 -11.37 -4.09
N LYS A 205 13.52 -10.75 -2.98
CA LYS A 205 13.99 -11.46 -1.79
C LYS A 205 12.85 -11.85 -0.86
N LEU A 206 11.96 -10.93 -0.56
CA LEU A 206 10.77 -11.12 0.25
C LEU A 206 9.56 -10.54 -0.47
N ILE A 207 8.48 -11.30 -0.51
CA ILE A 207 7.17 -10.84 -0.96
C ILE A 207 6.18 -10.95 0.20
N CYS A 208 5.35 -9.93 0.38
CA CYS A 208 4.18 -9.97 1.25
C CYS A 208 2.98 -9.44 0.47
N ALA A 209 1.90 -10.22 0.44
CA ALA A 209 0.71 -9.89 -0.33
C ALA A 209 -0.56 -10.07 0.50
N GLU A 210 -1.46 -9.08 0.48
CA GLU A 210 -2.84 -9.26 0.86
C GLU A 210 -3.58 -9.87 -0.33
N LEU A 211 -4.17 -11.05 -0.15
CA LEU A 211 -4.76 -11.82 -1.24
C LEU A 211 -6.29 -11.73 -1.18
N HIS A 212 -6.86 -10.96 -2.10
CA HIS A 212 -8.28 -10.67 -2.14
C HIS A 212 -9.08 -11.74 -2.90
N GLU A 213 -9.08 -12.96 -2.37
CA GLU A 213 -9.80 -14.12 -2.93
C GLU A 213 -11.29 -13.84 -3.15
N ARG A 214 -11.89 -12.98 -2.32
CA ARG A 214 -13.31 -12.55 -2.41
C ARG A 214 -13.63 -11.77 -3.68
N PHE A 215 -12.65 -11.06 -4.25
CA PHE A 215 -12.80 -10.28 -5.48
C PHE A 215 -12.40 -11.10 -6.69
N ARG A 216 -11.35 -11.90 -6.55
CA ARG A 216 -10.83 -12.76 -7.61
C ARG A 216 -10.37 -14.10 -7.06
N PRO A 217 -11.14 -15.18 -7.30
CA PRO A 217 -10.74 -16.53 -6.92
C PRO A 217 -9.43 -16.96 -7.58
N GLY A 218 -8.59 -17.70 -6.84
CA GLY A 218 -7.31 -18.22 -7.32
C GLY A 218 -6.08 -17.39 -6.92
N CYS A 219 -6.24 -16.31 -6.16
CA CYS A 219 -5.10 -15.48 -5.69
C CYS A 219 -4.14 -16.30 -4.80
N HIS A 220 -4.65 -17.16 -3.90
CA HIS A 220 -3.81 -18.02 -3.07
C HIS A 220 -3.00 -19.04 -3.89
N GLU A 221 -3.60 -19.63 -4.91
CA GLU A 221 -2.91 -20.57 -5.80
C GLU A 221 -1.86 -19.85 -6.67
N ALA A 222 -2.18 -18.65 -7.15
CA ALA A 222 -1.22 -17.81 -7.88
C ALA A 222 0.00 -17.45 -7.01
N PHE A 223 -0.23 -17.05 -5.76
CA PHE A 223 0.83 -16.76 -4.80
C PHE A 223 1.69 -18.00 -4.51
N ALA A 224 1.06 -19.16 -4.26
CA ALA A 224 1.77 -20.40 -4.02
C ALA A 224 2.64 -20.84 -5.23
N ARG A 225 2.14 -20.68 -6.46
CA ARG A 225 2.92 -20.94 -7.69
C ARG A 225 4.07 -19.97 -7.84
N ALA A 226 3.83 -18.68 -7.62
CA ALA A 226 4.83 -17.63 -7.77
C ALA A 226 5.98 -17.75 -6.77
N THR A 227 5.71 -18.28 -5.57
CA THR A 227 6.70 -18.40 -4.49
C THR A 227 7.35 -19.78 -4.40
N VAL A 228 7.19 -20.63 -5.42
CA VAL A 228 7.95 -21.89 -5.52
C VAL A 228 9.44 -21.58 -5.50
N GLY A 229 10.19 -22.25 -4.60
CA GLY A 229 11.63 -22.03 -4.40
C GLY A 229 11.98 -20.95 -3.37
N PHE A 230 11.00 -20.32 -2.74
CA PHE A 230 11.23 -19.56 -1.52
C PHE A 230 11.47 -20.52 -0.35
N LEU A 231 12.33 -20.12 0.59
CA LEU A 231 12.77 -21.00 1.68
C LEU A 231 11.80 -21.01 2.86
N ARG A 232 11.09 -19.90 3.06
CA ARG A 232 10.12 -19.75 4.14
C ARG A 232 8.83 -19.14 3.61
N GLY A 233 7.69 -19.62 4.14
CA GLY A 233 6.38 -19.02 3.94
C GLY A 233 5.67 -18.90 5.30
N TRP A 234 5.01 -17.77 5.55
CA TRP A 234 4.22 -17.55 6.77
C TRP A 234 3.06 -16.60 6.51
N ARG A 235 2.15 -16.53 7.46
CA ARG A 235 1.12 -15.48 7.49
C ARG A 235 1.45 -14.47 8.58
N TYR A 236 1.22 -13.20 8.27
CA TYR A 236 1.33 -12.11 9.22
C TYR A 236 0.10 -11.21 9.05
N ASP A 237 -0.82 -11.27 10.01
CA ASP A 237 -2.13 -10.64 9.92
C ASP A 237 -2.88 -11.10 8.65
N GLU A 238 -3.26 -10.19 7.76
CA GLU A 238 -3.91 -10.50 6.48
C GLU A 238 -2.92 -10.85 5.36
N LEU A 239 -1.61 -10.68 5.60
CA LEU A 239 -0.57 -10.90 4.60
C LEU A 239 -0.14 -12.37 4.49
N CYS A 240 -0.04 -12.86 3.26
CA CYS A 240 0.74 -14.04 2.90
C CYS A 240 2.17 -13.60 2.57
N CYS A 241 3.14 -14.16 3.27
CA CYS A 241 4.56 -13.78 3.14
C CYS A 241 5.39 -14.97 2.69
N ALA A 242 6.41 -14.70 1.87
CA ALA A 242 7.44 -15.68 1.53
C ALA A 242 8.81 -14.99 1.38
N ASP A 243 9.89 -15.65 1.80
CA ASP A 243 11.24 -15.11 1.67
C ASP A 243 12.30 -16.18 1.29
N ARG A 244 13.40 -15.70 0.69
CA ARG A 244 14.55 -16.49 0.26
C ARG A 244 15.71 -16.41 1.28
N THR A 245 15.50 -15.87 2.48
CA THR A 245 16.56 -15.74 3.48
C THR A 245 16.82 -17.09 4.12
N VAL A 246 18.05 -17.54 4.08
CA VAL A 246 18.53 -18.64 4.94
C VAL A 246 18.70 -18.05 6.34
N ALA A 247 18.04 -18.62 7.34
CA ALA A 247 18.32 -18.24 8.72
C ALA A 247 19.81 -18.48 8.97
N GLU A 248 20.57 -17.45 9.32
CA GLU A 248 21.93 -17.66 9.83
C GLU A 248 21.78 -18.42 11.16
N VAL A 249 22.32 -19.64 11.20
CA VAL A 249 22.33 -20.53 12.36
C VAL A 249 23.36 -20.05 13.37
#